data_37ddeb150eb5f1dd1db707d3170e85a0
#
_entry.id   37ddeb150eb5f1dd1db707d3170e85a0
#
_cell.length_a   1.000
_cell.length_b   1.000
_cell.length_c   1.000
_cell.angle_alpha   90.00
_cell.angle_beta   90.00
_cell.angle_gamma   90.00
#
_symmetry.space_group_name_H-M   'P 1'
#
loop_
_entity.id
_entity.type
_entity.pdbx_description
1 polymer ?
#
loop_
_entity_poly.entity_id
_entity_poly.type
_entity_poly.pdbx_seq_one_letter_code
_entity_poly.pdbx_strand_id
1 'polypeptide(L)'
;MKSEIRNPKSERSSKSEIRISGGLLGWATSIRELAQEAAFGLGSSDFRPRLSSFILHPSSLLLLSLLSLTAAELSPSASMPSLTLNAEAQADSQGVFLAQLVVAPSNAVLPHLRLLDPPRVGAPLTLTRANLQQLLARPECGLTVTTWSGAEQVRIARRTRSLGEGDVKELLTAALQERFVQDRGELELRFSRPWAAVPVPDDNLTVRLIDVPPSGLSSLFIVRFELLSGTEPVGNWQAVLQAKIWREIWVTRTPMRRGQTISEAELNRERRDVLVVREPLADFAATTAVVESTESLQAGAPLLQRHLRLQPVMRRGQSADAILQDGVMSLSLKVEVLEDGAPGQIIRIRNPISRRELRGKVQNETTVMVCL
;
A
#
# COMPACT_ATOMS: atom_id res chain seq x y z
N MET A 1 6.56 56.98 38.01
CA MET A 1 6.81 55.89 38.94
C MET A 1 7.20 54.67 38.10
N LYS A 2 8.46 54.31 38.13
CA LYS A 2 9.08 53.16 37.46
C LYS A 2 8.83 51.92 38.34
N SER A 3 8.42 50.79 37.76
CA SER A 3 8.53 49.49 38.40
C SER A 3 9.18 48.51 37.41
N GLU A 4 10.36 48.11 37.82
CA GLU A 4 11.27 47.13 37.20
C GLU A 4 10.63 45.76 37.10
N ILE A 5 10.81 45.14 35.94
CA ILE A 5 10.55 43.72 35.72
C ILE A 5 11.89 43.00 35.82
N ARG A 6 12.05 42.21 36.88
CA ARG A 6 13.15 41.27 37.09
C ARG A 6 12.94 40.01 36.27
N ASN A 7 13.94 39.67 35.52
CA ASN A 7 14.15 38.41 34.84
C ASN A 7 14.95 37.45 35.73
N PRO A 8 14.60 36.19 35.91
CA PRO A 8 15.52 35.20 36.44
C PRO A 8 16.10 34.30 35.30
N LYS A 9 17.40 34.30 35.29
CA LYS A 9 18.33 33.47 34.50
C LYS A 9 18.17 31.96 34.79
N SER A 10 18.29 31.23 33.70
CA SER A 10 19.09 30.01 33.43
C SER A 10 19.47 29.10 34.60
N GLU A 11 19.19 27.82 34.48
CA GLU A 11 20.20 26.76 34.69
C GLU A 11 19.73 25.40 34.16
N ARG A 12 20.66 24.86 33.34
CA ARG A 12 21.17 23.48 33.17
C ARG A 12 20.38 22.45 32.39
N SER A 13 20.84 22.35 31.18
CA SER A 13 21.35 21.18 30.45
C SER A 13 21.53 19.91 31.31
N SER A 14 20.82 18.86 30.95
CA SER A 14 21.32 17.49 31.10
C SER A 14 21.11 16.76 29.80
N LYS A 15 22.23 16.56 29.08
CA LYS A 15 22.37 15.61 27.97
C LYS A 15 22.11 14.21 28.51
N SER A 16 21.13 13.53 28.00
CA SER A 16 21.05 12.08 28.04
C SER A 16 21.48 11.55 26.68
N GLU A 17 22.73 11.08 26.60
CA GLU A 17 23.25 10.28 25.51
C GLU A 17 22.46 8.96 25.45
N ILE A 18 21.68 8.81 24.40
CA ILE A 18 21.12 7.50 24.03
C ILE A 18 22.18 6.82 23.15
N ARG A 19 22.88 5.87 23.74
CA ARG A 19 23.72 4.87 23.05
C ARG A 19 22.83 4.03 22.13
N ILE A 20 22.94 4.24 20.83
CA ILE A 20 22.46 3.31 19.83
C ILE A 20 23.58 2.29 19.58
N SER A 21 23.46 1.13 20.20
CA SER A 21 24.32 -0.01 19.91
C SER A 21 23.62 -0.93 18.90
N GLY A 22 24.25 -1.09 17.71
CA GLY A 22 24.42 -2.33 16.98
C GLY A 22 23.22 -3.22 16.70
N GLY A 23 22.70 -3.16 15.46
CA GLY A 23 21.69 -4.09 14.99
C GLY A 23 21.47 -4.03 13.47
N LEU A 24 22.53 -3.87 12.66
CA LEU A 24 22.44 -3.85 11.20
C LEU A 24 23.45 -4.83 10.56
N LEU A 25 23.48 -6.06 11.05
CA LEU A 25 24.34 -7.13 10.51
C LEU A 25 23.69 -8.54 10.60
N GLY A 26 22.37 -8.62 10.55
CA GLY A 26 21.63 -9.89 10.69
C GLY A 26 20.81 -10.33 9.47
N TRP A 27 20.76 -9.55 8.38
CA TRP A 27 19.86 -9.86 7.24
C TRP A 27 20.58 -10.28 5.95
N ALA A 28 21.92 -10.30 5.93
CA ALA A 28 22.68 -10.66 4.73
C ALA A 28 23.11 -12.13 4.67
N THR A 29 22.90 -12.93 5.71
CA THR A 29 23.30 -14.35 5.79
C THR A 29 22.20 -15.35 5.48
N SER A 30 20.92 -14.93 5.47
CA SER A 30 19.80 -15.87 5.27
C SER A 30 19.46 -16.16 3.80
N ILE A 31 20.03 -15.45 2.84
CA ILE A 31 19.78 -15.69 1.38
C ILE A 31 20.85 -16.62 0.78
N ARG A 32 21.94 -16.89 1.48
CA ARG A 32 23.02 -17.74 0.98
C ARG A 32 22.89 -19.22 1.36
N GLU A 33 22.10 -19.55 2.37
CA GLU A 33 21.85 -20.95 2.79
C GLU A 33 20.72 -21.65 2.01
N LEU A 34 19.77 -20.91 1.42
CA LEU A 34 18.69 -21.50 0.61
C LEU A 34 19.10 -21.86 -0.83
N ALA A 35 20.30 -21.51 -1.27
CA ALA A 35 20.81 -21.85 -2.59
C ALA A 35 21.72 -23.10 -2.59
N GLN A 36 22.01 -23.69 -1.45
CA GLN A 36 22.96 -24.81 -1.33
C GLN A 36 22.29 -26.18 -1.08
N GLU A 37 20.99 -26.22 -0.77
CA GLU A 37 20.24 -27.48 -0.57
C GLU A 37 19.55 -28.04 -1.82
N ALA A 38 19.60 -27.36 -2.97
CA ALA A 38 19.00 -27.84 -4.22
C ALA A 38 19.97 -28.58 -5.14
N ALA A 39 21.21 -28.89 -4.70
CA ALA A 39 22.24 -29.50 -5.52
C ALA A 39 22.68 -30.90 -5.08
N PHE A 40 21.95 -31.56 -4.19
CA PHE A 40 22.27 -32.95 -3.81
C PHE A 40 21.06 -33.86 -4.02
N GLY A 41 21.03 -34.52 -5.19
CA GLY A 41 20.07 -35.60 -5.39
C GLY A 41 19.78 -35.96 -6.84
N LEU A 42 20.78 -36.32 -7.62
CA LEU A 42 20.55 -37.20 -8.77
C LEU A 42 21.75 -38.10 -8.95
N GLY A 43 21.48 -39.38 -8.81
CA GLY A 43 22.43 -40.48 -8.76
C GLY A 43 23.23 -40.67 -10.02
N SER A 44 24.41 -41.18 -9.78
CA SER A 44 25.37 -41.75 -10.73
C SER A 44 24.77 -42.89 -11.56
N SER A 45 24.82 -42.77 -12.88
CA SER A 45 24.84 -43.92 -13.78
C SER A 45 25.94 -43.71 -14.79
N ASP A 46 26.90 -44.65 -14.71
CA ASP A 46 28.04 -44.80 -15.59
C ASP A 46 27.65 -44.88 -17.07
N PHE A 47 28.13 -43.94 -17.87
CA PHE A 47 28.17 -44.08 -19.32
C PHE A 47 29.57 -43.71 -19.82
N ARG A 48 30.43 -44.76 -20.04
CA ARG A 48 31.71 -44.63 -20.75
C ARG A 48 31.48 -44.75 -22.24
N PRO A 49 31.79 -43.75 -23.08
CA PRO A 49 31.93 -43.97 -24.50
C PRO A 49 33.34 -44.48 -24.79
N ARG A 50 33.36 -45.58 -25.50
CA ARG A 50 34.57 -46.18 -26.12
C ARG A 50 35.17 -45.24 -27.13
N LEU A 51 36.43 -44.86 -26.99
CA LEU A 51 37.27 -44.26 -27.98
C LEU A 51 37.62 -45.29 -29.03
N SER A 52 37.04 -45.21 -30.24
CA SER A 52 37.55 -45.89 -31.43
C SER A 52 38.47 -44.91 -32.17
N SER A 53 39.70 -45.34 -32.29
CA SER A 53 40.78 -44.70 -33.01
C SER A 53 40.47 -44.57 -34.50
N PHE A 54 40.32 -43.34 -34.99
CA PHE A 54 40.38 -43.04 -36.43
C PHE A 54 41.75 -42.47 -36.75
N ILE A 55 42.50 -43.23 -37.55
CA ILE A 55 43.79 -42.85 -38.14
C ILE A 55 43.53 -41.80 -39.22
N LEU A 56 44.00 -40.57 -39.00
CA LEU A 56 43.98 -39.51 -40.01
C LEU A 56 45.14 -39.68 -40.98
N HIS A 57 44.85 -39.89 -42.24
CA HIS A 57 45.82 -39.78 -43.34
C HIS A 57 46.15 -38.30 -43.65
N PRO A 58 47.41 -37.96 -43.93
CA PRO A 58 47.87 -36.57 -44.08
C PRO A 58 47.77 -36.05 -45.54
N SER A 59 46.68 -36.28 -46.25
CA SER A 59 46.56 -35.84 -47.69
C SER A 59 45.37 -34.95 -48.01
N SER A 60 44.64 -34.44 -46.97
CA SER A 60 43.44 -33.57 -47.23
C SER A 60 43.58 -32.13 -46.72
N LEU A 61 44.83 -31.67 -46.51
CA LEU A 61 45.12 -30.33 -45.88
C LEU A 61 45.38 -29.23 -46.92
N LEU A 62 44.95 -29.36 -48.20
CA LEU A 62 45.27 -28.38 -49.23
C LEU A 62 44.06 -27.85 -50.04
N LEU A 63 42.83 -28.05 -49.56
CA LEU A 63 41.62 -27.57 -50.26
C LEU A 63 40.60 -26.84 -49.37
N LEU A 64 40.98 -26.37 -48.16
CA LEU A 64 40.05 -25.66 -47.27
C LEU A 64 40.50 -24.21 -46.94
N SER A 65 41.34 -23.57 -47.78
CA SER A 65 41.83 -22.23 -47.56
C SER A 65 41.34 -21.16 -48.54
N LEU A 66 40.23 -21.40 -49.25
CA LEU A 66 39.67 -20.44 -50.22
C LEU A 66 38.18 -20.16 -50.11
N LEU A 67 37.56 -20.29 -48.95
CA LEU A 67 36.16 -19.87 -48.73
C LEU A 67 35.95 -19.12 -47.44
N SER A 68 36.89 -18.23 -47.05
CA SER A 68 36.68 -17.14 -46.09
C SER A 68 36.43 -15.85 -46.86
N LEU A 69 35.43 -15.83 -47.71
CA LEU A 69 35.00 -14.60 -48.38
C LEU A 69 33.70 -14.15 -47.72
N THR A 70 33.92 -13.20 -46.77
CA THR A 70 33.02 -12.06 -46.50
C THR A 70 31.53 -12.33 -46.52
N ALA A 71 30.98 -12.86 -45.45
CA ALA A 71 29.66 -12.46 -45.02
C ALA A 71 29.77 -11.12 -44.26
N ALA A 72 29.97 -10.02 -44.99
CA ALA A 72 29.51 -8.73 -44.56
C ALA A 72 27.97 -8.87 -44.56
N GLU A 73 27.36 -9.11 -43.44
CA GLU A 73 25.94 -8.91 -43.24
C GLU A 73 25.61 -7.45 -43.53
N LEU A 74 25.36 -7.16 -44.80
CA LEU A 74 24.57 -6.03 -45.23
C LEU A 74 23.18 -6.25 -44.62
N SER A 75 22.95 -5.70 -43.43
CA SER A 75 21.59 -5.48 -42.95
C SER A 75 20.83 -4.78 -44.09
N PRO A 76 19.73 -5.32 -44.58
CA PRO A 76 19.01 -4.70 -45.70
C PRO A 76 18.50 -3.35 -45.19
N SER A 77 19.15 -2.26 -45.59
CA SER A 77 18.63 -0.91 -45.44
C SER A 77 17.33 -0.87 -46.26
N ALA A 78 16.21 -0.93 -45.55
CA ALA A 78 14.91 -0.81 -46.19
C ALA A 78 14.82 0.61 -46.78
N SER A 79 14.82 0.74 -48.08
CA SER A 79 14.63 2.01 -48.79
C SER A 79 13.14 2.24 -49.02
N MET A 80 12.60 3.34 -48.51
CA MET A 80 11.24 3.78 -48.77
C MET A 80 11.23 4.85 -49.85
N PRO A 81 10.41 4.69 -50.93
CA PRO A 81 10.47 5.57 -52.08
C PRO A 81 9.98 7.00 -51.79
N SER A 82 8.95 7.19 -51.00
CA SER A 82 8.45 8.51 -50.62
C SER A 82 7.66 8.46 -49.31
N LEU A 83 7.81 9.48 -48.44
CA LEU A 83 7.02 9.65 -47.24
C LEU A 83 6.45 11.08 -47.20
N THR A 84 5.20 11.20 -46.74
CA THR A 84 4.54 12.48 -46.56
C THR A 84 4.57 12.85 -45.07
N LEU A 85 5.25 13.96 -44.73
CA LEU A 85 5.32 14.43 -43.34
C LEU A 85 4.06 15.19 -42.96
N ASN A 86 3.44 14.85 -41.84
CA ASN A 86 2.32 15.56 -41.26
C ASN A 86 2.81 16.88 -40.64
N ALA A 87 1.96 17.92 -40.67
CA ALA A 87 2.25 19.19 -39.99
C ALA A 87 2.11 19.06 -38.48
N GLU A 88 1.18 18.23 -38.01
CA GLU A 88 0.89 17.97 -36.60
C GLU A 88 0.79 16.47 -36.35
N ALA A 89 1.25 16.04 -35.19
CA ALA A 89 1.16 14.66 -34.75
C ALA A 89 0.88 14.59 -33.25
N GLN A 90 0.26 13.49 -32.82
CA GLN A 90 0.03 13.19 -31.41
C GLN A 90 0.83 11.96 -31.03
N ALA A 91 1.56 12.05 -29.92
CA ALA A 91 2.34 10.96 -29.37
C ALA A 91 1.67 10.39 -28.11
N ASP A 92 1.79 9.09 -27.93
CA ASP A 92 1.34 8.36 -26.73
C ASP A 92 2.43 8.38 -25.65
N SER A 93 2.15 7.77 -24.50
CA SER A 93 3.13 7.56 -23.42
C SER A 93 4.30 6.67 -23.82
N GLN A 94 4.10 5.78 -24.78
CA GLN A 94 5.11 4.82 -25.20
C GLN A 94 6.23 5.45 -26.05
N GLY A 95 5.99 6.63 -26.61
CA GLY A 95 6.98 7.35 -27.42
C GLY A 95 6.41 7.95 -28.68
N VAL A 96 7.31 8.50 -29.48
CA VAL A 96 7.00 9.02 -30.81
C VAL A 96 7.37 7.95 -31.84
N PHE A 97 6.37 7.46 -32.56
CA PHE A 97 6.55 6.44 -33.58
C PHE A 97 6.50 7.05 -34.97
N LEU A 98 7.25 6.46 -35.92
CA LEU A 98 7.28 6.90 -37.30
C LEU A 98 5.88 6.98 -37.92
N ALA A 99 5.04 5.98 -37.70
CA ALA A 99 3.68 5.92 -38.21
C ALA A 99 2.76 7.08 -37.75
N GLN A 100 3.11 7.75 -36.68
CA GLN A 100 2.36 8.94 -36.16
C GLN A 100 2.76 10.22 -36.90
N LEU A 101 3.98 10.26 -37.44
CA LEU A 101 4.56 11.46 -38.04
C LEU A 101 4.34 11.53 -39.56
N VAL A 102 4.28 10.39 -40.22
CA VAL A 102 4.26 10.29 -41.66
C VAL A 102 3.13 9.43 -42.18
N VAL A 103 2.72 9.74 -43.42
CA VAL A 103 1.81 8.90 -44.19
C VAL A 103 2.63 8.23 -45.32
N ALA A 104 2.54 6.93 -45.38
CA ALA A 104 3.15 6.14 -46.49
C ALA A 104 2.19 6.07 -47.68
N PRO A 105 2.72 5.92 -48.91
CA PRO A 105 1.89 5.57 -50.07
C PRO A 105 1.19 4.23 -49.84
N SER A 106 0.04 4.03 -50.46
CA SER A 106 -0.90 2.93 -50.20
C SER A 106 -0.32 1.51 -50.27
N ASN A 107 0.85 1.34 -50.88
CA ASN A 107 1.51 0.04 -51.05
C ASN A 107 2.69 -0.18 -50.08
N ALA A 108 3.00 0.74 -49.21
CA ALA A 108 4.16 0.63 -48.33
C ALA A 108 3.71 0.40 -46.89
N VAL A 109 4.21 -0.68 -46.27
CA VAL A 109 4.02 -0.95 -44.83
C VAL A 109 5.07 -0.18 -44.05
N LEU A 110 4.64 0.75 -43.19
CA LEU A 110 5.53 1.46 -42.29
C LEU A 110 6.01 0.55 -41.16
N PRO A 111 7.32 0.46 -40.92
CA PRO A 111 7.82 -0.27 -39.79
C PRO A 111 7.44 0.43 -38.47
N HIS A 112 7.19 -0.35 -37.44
CA HIS A 112 6.84 0.15 -36.12
C HIS A 112 8.10 0.65 -35.38
N LEU A 113 8.66 1.79 -35.82
CA LEU A 113 9.89 2.37 -35.29
C LEU A 113 9.57 3.44 -34.28
N ARG A 114 10.10 3.26 -33.07
CA ARG A 114 10.13 4.30 -32.04
C ARG A 114 11.33 5.23 -32.30
N LEU A 115 11.06 6.51 -32.49
CA LEU A 115 12.07 7.50 -32.83
C LEU A 115 12.58 8.28 -31.61
N LEU A 116 11.67 8.66 -30.73
CA LEU A 116 11.97 9.52 -29.58
C LEU A 116 11.06 9.14 -28.39
N ASP A 117 11.48 9.64 -27.21
CA ASP A 117 10.62 9.66 -26.03
C ASP A 117 9.45 10.61 -26.23
N PRO A 118 8.32 10.38 -25.52
CA PRO A 118 7.15 11.24 -25.67
C PRO A 118 7.44 12.65 -25.15
N PRO A 119 6.91 13.69 -25.80
CA PRO A 119 7.03 15.05 -25.30
C PRO A 119 6.32 15.21 -23.96
N ARG A 120 6.78 16.13 -23.13
CA ARG A 120 6.08 16.48 -21.88
C ARG A 120 4.72 17.09 -22.17
N VAL A 121 3.76 16.89 -21.26
CA VAL A 121 2.44 17.51 -21.37
C VAL A 121 2.58 19.03 -21.40
N GLY A 122 1.92 19.67 -22.38
CA GLY A 122 1.98 21.12 -22.56
C GLY A 122 3.24 21.66 -23.24
N ALA A 123 4.24 20.81 -23.52
CA ALA A 123 5.50 21.18 -24.20
C ALA A 123 5.63 20.40 -25.54
N PRO A 124 5.04 20.88 -26.64
CA PRO A 124 5.14 20.21 -27.93
C PRO A 124 6.59 20.22 -28.45
N LEU A 125 6.98 19.11 -29.08
CA LEU A 125 8.26 18.97 -29.75
C LEU A 125 8.11 19.27 -31.24
N THR A 126 9.04 20.05 -31.82
CA THR A 126 9.03 20.30 -33.28
C THR A 126 10.22 19.59 -33.90
N LEU A 127 9.97 18.76 -34.92
CA LEU A 127 10.99 18.08 -35.73
C LEU A 127 10.96 18.54 -37.17
N THR A 128 12.12 18.93 -37.70
CA THR A 128 12.29 19.23 -39.15
C THR A 128 12.53 17.93 -39.91
N ARG A 129 12.31 17.96 -41.25
CA ARG A 129 12.65 16.84 -42.14
C ARG A 129 14.10 16.41 -41.97
N ALA A 130 15.04 17.35 -41.82
CA ALA A 130 16.45 17.05 -41.66
C ALA A 130 16.72 16.27 -40.36
N ASN A 131 16.13 16.68 -39.24
CA ASN A 131 16.25 15.97 -37.99
C ASN A 131 15.62 14.57 -38.08
N LEU A 132 14.47 14.45 -38.72
CA LEU A 132 13.80 13.15 -38.91
C LEU A 132 14.65 12.21 -39.76
N GLN A 133 15.28 12.73 -40.81
CA GLN A 133 16.16 11.96 -41.68
C GLN A 133 17.41 11.46 -40.92
N GLN A 134 17.98 12.29 -40.04
CA GLN A 134 19.08 11.88 -39.16
C GLN A 134 18.67 10.79 -38.18
N LEU A 135 17.45 10.88 -37.61
CA LEU A 135 16.92 9.85 -36.71
C LEU A 135 16.71 8.51 -37.44
N LEU A 136 16.20 8.53 -38.65
CA LEU A 136 15.96 7.33 -39.46
C LEU A 136 17.28 6.69 -39.97
N ALA A 137 18.32 7.49 -40.18
CA ALA A 137 19.64 7.00 -40.57
C ALA A 137 20.43 6.30 -39.47
N ARG A 138 19.94 6.32 -38.23
CA ARG A 138 20.58 5.61 -37.10
C ARG A 138 20.62 4.10 -37.37
N PRO A 139 21.67 3.38 -36.93
CA PRO A 139 21.81 1.95 -37.12
C PRO A 139 20.62 1.13 -36.64
N GLU A 140 19.98 1.63 -35.57
CA GLU A 140 18.80 1.00 -34.95
C GLU A 140 17.55 1.07 -35.83
N CYS A 141 17.43 2.10 -36.66
CA CYS A 141 16.30 2.30 -37.57
C CYS A 141 16.55 1.76 -38.96
N GLY A 142 17.77 1.98 -39.49
CA GLY A 142 18.22 1.44 -40.80
C GLY A 142 17.34 1.81 -42.00
N LEU A 143 16.60 2.94 -41.90
CA LEU A 143 15.64 3.35 -42.91
C LEU A 143 16.14 4.56 -43.70
N THR A 144 16.25 4.42 -45.04
CA THR A 144 16.57 5.53 -45.94
C THR A 144 15.32 5.96 -46.72
N VAL A 145 15.01 7.25 -46.66
CA VAL A 145 13.88 7.85 -47.36
C VAL A 145 14.39 8.63 -48.54
N THR A 146 13.94 8.30 -49.75
CA THR A 146 14.44 8.91 -50.98
C THR A 146 13.80 10.27 -51.26
N THR A 147 12.51 10.40 -50.98
CA THR A 147 11.76 11.63 -51.27
C THR A 147 10.84 11.99 -50.11
N TRP A 148 10.87 13.27 -49.71
CA TRP A 148 9.97 13.84 -48.72
C TRP A 148 8.93 14.74 -49.39
N SER A 149 7.66 14.58 -48.99
CA SER A 149 6.55 15.48 -49.32
C SER A 149 5.83 15.98 -48.05
N GLY A 150 4.85 16.87 -48.23
CA GLY A 150 4.07 17.41 -47.10
C GLY A 150 4.75 18.57 -46.38
N ALA A 151 4.62 18.64 -45.05
CA ALA A 151 5.12 19.73 -44.23
C ALA A 151 6.67 19.71 -44.09
N GLU A 152 7.31 20.86 -43.93
CA GLU A 152 8.78 20.97 -43.66
C GLU A 152 9.16 20.57 -42.26
N GLN A 153 8.20 20.70 -41.35
CA GLN A 153 8.36 20.35 -39.91
C GLN A 153 7.06 19.75 -39.39
N VAL A 154 7.16 18.89 -38.38
CA VAL A 154 6.05 18.33 -37.65
C VAL A 154 6.06 18.80 -36.22
N ARG A 155 4.91 19.29 -35.75
CA ARG A 155 4.68 19.64 -34.33
C ARG A 155 4.04 18.45 -33.63
N ILE A 156 4.76 17.87 -32.68
CA ILE A 156 4.36 16.68 -31.93
C ILE A 156 3.87 17.11 -30.57
N ALA A 157 2.61 16.83 -30.23
CA ALA A 157 2.03 17.08 -28.93
C ALA A 157 1.74 15.75 -28.23
N ARG A 158 1.83 15.72 -26.91
CA ARG A 158 1.35 14.57 -26.13
C ARG A 158 -0.16 14.48 -26.24
N ARG A 159 -0.70 13.30 -26.49
CA ARG A 159 -2.13 13.04 -26.41
C ARG A 159 -2.62 13.28 -24.99
N THR A 160 -3.65 14.10 -24.85
CA THR A 160 -4.23 14.46 -23.56
C THR A 160 -5.74 14.21 -23.53
N ARG A 161 -6.24 13.86 -22.35
CA ARG A 161 -7.67 13.85 -22.05
C ARG A 161 -7.99 14.85 -20.95
N SER A 162 -9.24 15.24 -20.86
CA SER A 162 -9.73 16.12 -19.79
C SER A 162 -10.02 15.28 -18.54
N LEU A 163 -9.34 15.58 -17.42
CA LEU A 163 -9.56 14.93 -16.13
C LEU A 163 -10.61 15.73 -15.36
N GLY A 164 -11.80 15.16 -15.25
CA GLY A 164 -12.94 15.77 -14.57
C GLY A 164 -12.96 15.51 -13.06
N GLU A 165 -13.94 16.07 -12.38
CA GLU A 165 -14.13 15.91 -10.94
C GLU A 165 -14.35 14.43 -10.53
N GLY A 166 -15.14 13.70 -11.35
CA GLY A 166 -15.41 12.28 -11.10
C GLY A 166 -14.14 11.44 -11.07
N ASP A 167 -13.28 11.61 -12.09
CA ASP A 167 -12.03 10.84 -12.21
C ASP A 167 -11.09 11.11 -11.03
N VAL A 168 -10.91 12.39 -10.68
CA VAL A 168 -10.05 12.79 -9.55
C VAL A 168 -10.61 12.26 -8.23
N LYS A 169 -11.93 12.31 -8.07
CA LYS A 169 -12.61 11.77 -6.89
C LYS A 169 -12.37 10.28 -6.74
N GLU A 170 -12.48 9.51 -7.80
CA GLU A 170 -12.21 8.06 -7.79
C GLU A 170 -10.77 7.75 -7.41
N LEU A 171 -9.81 8.43 -8.04
CA LEU A 171 -8.38 8.26 -7.75
C LEU A 171 -8.04 8.61 -6.30
N LEU A 172 -8.56 9.73 -5.79
CA LEU A 172 -8.35 10.14 -4.39
C LEU A 172 -9.05 9.20 -3.41
N THR A 173 -10.27 8.74 -3.74
CA THR A 173 -10.99 7.79 -2.88
C THR A 173 -10.22 6.49 -2.75
N ALA A 174 -9.72 5.94 -3.86
CA ALA A 174 -8.92 4.71 -3.82
C ALA A 174 -7.64 4.88 -2.98
N ALA A 175 -6.88 5.95 -3.22
CA ALA A 175 -5.63 6.20 -2.49
C ALA A 175 -5.83 6.45 -0.99
N LEU A 176 -6.90 7.18 -0.62
CA LEU A 176 -7.21 7.47 0.78
C LEU A 176 -7.86 6.28 1.49
N GLN A 177 -8.68 5.50 0.77
CA GLN A 177 -9.25 4.25 1.27
C GLN A 177 -8.15 3.27 1.66
N GLU A 178 -7.21 3.03 0.76
CA GLU A 178 -6.10 2.10 0.98
C GLU A 178 -5.19 2.54 2.14
N ARG A 179 -4.86 3.82 2.21
CA ARG A 179 -3.86 4.31 3.17
C ARG A 179 -4.42 4.60 4.57
N PHE A 180 -5.67 5.10 4.68
CA PHE A 180 -6.20 5.64 5.95
C PHE A 180 -7.43 4.91 6.45
N VAL A 181 -8.28 4.42 5.60
CA VAL A 181 -9.54 3.78 6.00
C VAL A 181 -9.38 2.27 6.12
N GLN A 182 -8.73 1.64 5.12
CA GLN A 182 -8.56 0.19 5.06
C GLN A 182 -9.92 -0.52 5.24
N ASP A 183 -10.02 -1.41 6.23
CA ASP A 183 -11.20 -2.21 6.60
C ASP A 183 -12.13 -1.53 7.63
N ARG A 184 -11.86 -0.27 7.98
CA ARG A 184 -12.69 0.46 8.94
C ARG A 184 -14.04 0.92 8.38
N GLY A 185 -14.27 0.79 7.07
CA GLY A 185 -15.49 1.16 6.39
C GLY A 185 -15.28 1.56 4.94
N GLU A 186 -16.28 2.18 4.35
CA GLU A 186 -16.29 2.65 2.97
C GLU A 186 -16.18 4.18 2.94
N LEU A 187 -15.17 4.71 2.27
CA LEU A 187 -14.93 6.15 2.16
C LEU A 187 -15.82 6.78 1.09
N GLU A 188 -16.55 7.80 1.47
CA GLU A 188 -17.25 8.70 0.56
C GLU A 188 -16.58 10.08 0.60
N LEU A 189 -16.15 10.57 -0.57
CA LEU A 189 -15.56 11.90 -0.71
C LEU A 189 -16.50 12.84 -1.48
N ARG A 190 -16.47 14.11 -1.11
CA ARG A 190 -17.10 15.19 -1.86
C ARG A 190 -16.15 16.39 -1.92
N PHE A 191 -16.06 17.01 -3.08
CA PHE A 191 -15.33 18.26 -3.21
C PHE A 191 -16.11 19.39 -2.54
N SER A 192 -15.44 20.21 -1.73
CA SER A 192 -16.03 21.41 -1.14
C SER A 192 -16.10 22.58 -2.14
N ARG A 193 -15.27 22.53 -3.18
CA ARG A 193 -15.24 23.46 -4.30
C ARG A 193 -15.21 22.66 -5.59
N PRO A 194 -15.92 23.07 -6.65
CA PRO A 194 -15.90 22.38 -7.92
C PRO A 194 -14.46 22.22 -8.44
N TRP A 195 -14.16 21.06 -8.99
CA TRP A 195 -12.88 20.79 -9.65
C TRP A 195 -12.91 21.33 -11.08
N ALA A 196 -11.95 22.20 -11.41
CA ALA A 196 -11.76 22.61 -12.79
C ALA A 196 -11.09 21.48 -13.58
N ALA A 197 -11.69 21.09 -14.70
CA ALA A 197 -11.11 20.05 -15.56
C ALA A 197 -9.70 20.44 -16.03
N VAL A 198 -8.75 19.53 -15.93
CA VAL A 198 -7.35 19.76 -16.30
C VAL A 198 -6.93 18.79 -17.42
N PRO A 199 -6.13 19.23 -18.41
CA PRO A 199 -5.59 18.33 -19.42
C PRO A 199 -4.49 17.46 -18.80
N VAL A 200 -4.62 16.15 -18.94
CA VAL A 200 -3.67 15.15 -18.47
C VAL A 200 -3.34 14.17 -19.58
N PRO A 201 -2.23 13.43 -19.54
CA PRO A 201 -1.95 12.37 -20.49
C PRO A 201 -3.13 11.37 -20.58
N ASP A 202 -3.37 10.84 -21.77
CA ASP A 202 -4.36 9.80 -22.01
C ASP A 202 -3.81 8.42 -21.60
N ASP A 203 -3.34 8.32 -20.37
CA ASP A 203 -2.71 7.15 -19.77
C ASP A 203 -3.38 6.79 -18.44
N ASN A 204 -2.98 5.65 -17.88
CA ASN A 204 -3.37 5.29 -16.52
C ASN A 204 -2.66 6.23 -15.53
N LEU A 205 -3.49 6.98 -14.79
CA LEU A 205 -3.01 7.90 -13.78
C LEU A 205 -3.03 7.24 -12.40
N THR A 206 -2.03 7.55 -11.61
CA THR A 206 -1.97 7.19 -10.19
C THR A 206 -1.82 8.45 -9.35
N VAL A 207 -2.32 8.38 -8.10
CA VAL A 207 -2.22 9.47 -7.14
C VAL A 207 -1.14 9.17 -6.12
N ARG A 208 -0.24 10.12 -5.93
CA ARG A 208 0.69 10.15 -4.82
C ARG A 208 0.27 11.23 -3.83
N LEU A 209 -0.14 10.83 -2.63
CA LEU A 209 -0.49 11.76 -1.56
C LEU A 209 0.78 12.40 -1.01
N ILE A 210 0.91 13.73 -1.13
CA ILE A 210 2.07 14.48 -0.65
C ILE A 210 1.87 14.85 0.83
N ASP A 211 0.71 15.42 1.13
CA ASP A 211 0.42 15.93 2.46
C ASP A 211 -1.03 15.58 2.83
N VAL A 212 -1.15 14.90 3.98
CA VAL A 212 -2.44 14.57 4.60
C VAL A 212 -2.29 14.88 6.08
N PRO A 213 -3.33 15.42 6.74
CA PRO A 213 -3.25 15.75 8.15
C PRO A 213 -2.74 14.59 9.00
N PRO A 214 -1.77 14.79 9.91
CA PRO A 214 -1.20 13.72 10.73
C PRO A 214 -2.22 13.09 11.67
N SER A 215 -3.30 13.80 11.99
CA SER A 215 -4.45 13.31 12.76
C SER A 215 -5.33 12.33 11.99
N GLY A 216 -5.02 12.03 10.72
CA GLY A 216 -5.85 11.24 9.83
C GLY A 216 -6.96 12.04 9.16
N LEU A 217 -7.96 11.32 8.63
CA LEU A 217 -9.09 11.93 7.95
C LEU A 217 -10.04 12.58 8.97
N SER A 218 -10.52 13.78 8.62
CA SER A 218 -11.60 14.48 9.33
C SER A 218 -12.76 14.77 8.36
N SER A 219 -13.92 15.18 8.89
CA SER A 219 -15.11 15.47 8.05
C SER A 219 -14.86 16.53 6.99
N LEU A 220 -13.91 17.43 7.24
CA LEU A 220 -13.42 18.43 6.29
C LEU A 220 -11.90 18.49 6.41
N PHE A 221 -11.19 18.29 5.31
CA PHE A 221 -9.73 18.30 5.29
C PHE A 221 -9.18 18.79 3.94
N ILE A 222 -7.92 19.15 3.94
CA ILE A 222 -7.17 19.54 2.75
C ILE A 222 -6.21 18.43 2.43
N VAL A 223 -6.16 18.01 1.17
CA VAL A 223 -5.20 17.04 0.65
C VAL A 223 -4.35 17.69 -0.43
N ARG A 224 -3.04 17.49 -0.36
CA ARG A 224 -2.10 17.78 -1.45
C ARG A 224 -1.69 16.48 -2.09
N PHE A 225 -1.79 16.44 -3.40
CA PHE A 225 -1.50 15.24 -4.15
C PHE A 225 -0.83 15.56 -5.47
N GLU A 226 -0.11 14.60 -5.97
CA GLU A 226 0.54 14.61 -7.27
C GLU A 226 -0.08 13.51 -8.14
N LEU A 227 -0.35 13.84 -9.38
CA LEU A 227 -0.74 12.86 -10.39
C LEU A 227 0.49 12.38 -11.13
N LEU A 228 0.57 11.08 -11.31
CA LEU A 228 1.64 10.40 -12.02
C LEU A 228 1.05 9.64 -13.21
N SER A 229 1.72 9.74 -14.37
CA SER A 229 1.52 8.87 -15.52
C SER A 229 2.69 7.87 -15.54
N GLY A 230 2.45 6.64 -15.06
CA GLY A 230 3.54 5.73 -14.75
C GLY A 230 4.48 6.30 -13.68
N THR A 231 5.72 6.63 -14.08
CA THR A 231 6.71 7.28 -13.19
C THR A 231 6.85 8.79 -13.43
N GLU A 232 6.23 9.34 -14.48
CA GLU A 232 6.34 10.75 -14.86
C GLU A 232 5.34 11.60 -14.06
N PRO A 233 5.80 12.66 -13.35
CA PRO A 233 4.90 13.57 -12.66
C PRO A 233 4.16 14.45 -13.67
N VAL A 234 2.84 14.44 -13.59
CA VAL A 234 1.96 15.26 -14.44
C VAL A 234 1.76 16.64 -13.82
N GLY A 235 1.64 16.71 -12.51
CA GLY A 235 1.49 17.95 -11.76
C GLY A 235 1.03 17.73 -10.32
N ASN A 236 1.00 18.84 -9.56
CA ASN A 236 0.61 18.87 -8.16
C ASN A 236 -0.64 19.71 -7.97
N TRP A 237 -1.56 19.20 -7.16
CA TRP A 237 -2.82 19.90 -6.85
C TRP A 237 -3.11 19.83 -5.37
N GLN A 238 -4.04 20.71 -4.98
CA GLN A 238 -4.59 20.76 -3.65
C GLN A 238 -6.11 20.76 -3.75
N ALA A 239 -6.77 19.91 -2.96
CA ALA A 239 -8.22 19.85 -2.89
C ALA A 239 -8.71 19.98 -1.45
N VAL A 240 -9.84 20.66 -1.28
CA VAL A 240 -10.59 20.69 -0.01
C VAL A 240 -11.74 19.71 -0.14
N LEU A 241 -11.69 18.67 0.69
CA LEU A 241 -12.61 17.54 0.62
C LEU A 241 -13.43 17.40 1.89
N GLN A 242 -14.67 16.98 1.72
CA GLN A 242 -15.53 16.47 2.76
C GLN A 242 -15.47 14.94 2.70
N ALA A 243 -15.25 14.29 3.85
CA ALA A 243 -15.22 12.85 3.96
C ALA A 243 -16.32 12.33 4.88
N LYS A 244 -16.81 11.15 4.54
CA LYS A 244 -17.61 10.28 5.41
C LYS A 244 -17.07 8.88 5.31
N ILE A 245 -17.06 8.15 6.42
CA ILE A 245 -16.70 6.74 6.44
C ILE A 245 -17.94 5.95 6.86
N TRP A 246 -18.53 5.27 5.91
CA TRP A 246 -19.70 4.46 6.12
C TRP A 246 -19.33 3.06 6.62
N ARG A 247 -19.90 2.69 7.75
CA ARG A 247 -19.74 1.35 8.31
C ARG A 247 -21.04 0.88 8.93
N GLU A 248 -21.32 -0.41 8.86
CA GLU A 248 -22.37 -1.03 9.65
C GLU A 248 -21.91 -1.14 11.10
N ILE A 249 -22.64 -0.51 12.00
CA ILE A 249 -22.38 -0.52 13.43
C ILE A 249 -23.58 -1.01 14.20
N TRP A 250 -23.34 -1.51 15.40
CA TRP A 250 -24.39 -1.87 16.30
C TRP A 250 -25.00 -0.63 16.95
N VAL A 251 -26.34 -0.59 16.97
CA VAL A 251 -27.14 0.49 17.52
C VAL A 251 -28.24 -0.13 18.39
N THR A 252 -28.51 0.49 19.53
CA THR A 252 -29.62 0.06 20.41
C THR A 252 -30.96 0.38 19.77
N ARG A 253 -31.84 -0.59 19.63
CA ARG A 253 -33.22 -0.38 19.14
C ARG A 253 -34.13 0.19 20.22
N THR A 254 -33.98 -0.33 21.42
CA THR A 254 -34.70 0.11 22.63
C THR A 254 -33.71 0.65 23.66
N PRO A 255 -34.15 1.47 24.63
CA PRO A 255 -33.27 1.96 25.69
C PRO A 255 -32.68 0.78 26.50
N MET A 256 -31.37 0.80 26.70
CA MET A 256 -30.63 -0.21 27.42
C MET A 256 -30.25 0.29 28.81
N ARG A 257 -30.44 -0.53 29.86
CA ARG A 257 -30.09 -0.17 31.24
C ARG A 257 -28.67 -0.59 31.58
N ARG A 258 -28.07 0.11 32.52
CA ARG A 258 -26.78 -0.30 33.10
C ARG A 258 -26.89 -1.72 33.70
N GLY A 259 -25.90 -2.57 33.38
CA GLY A 259 -25.88 -3.96 33.84
C GLY A 259 -26.74 -4.92 33.02
N GLN A 260 -27.47 -4.42 32.02
CA GLN A 260 -28.23 -5.25 31.11
C GLN A 260 -27.28 -5.98 30.16
N THR A 261 -27.54 -7.28 29.94
CA THR A 261 -26.71 -8.10 29.07
C THR A 261 -26.98 -7.79 27.59
N ILE A 262 -25.96 -7.93 26.77
CA ILE A 262 -26.08 -7.70 25.29
C ILE A 262 -27.06 -8.70 24.66
N SER A 263 -27.12 -9.93 25.18
CA SER A 263 -28.06 -10.95 24.70
C SER A 263 -29.56 -10.61 24.98
N GLU A 264 -29.83 -9.79 25.98
CA GLU A 264 -31.20 -9.32 26.33
C GLU A 264 -31.52 -7.99 25.63
N ALA A 265 -30.53 -7.34 25.00
CA ALA A 265 -30.71 -6.07 24.33
C ALA A 265 -31.19 -6.24 22.90
N GLU A 266 -32.17 -5.44 22.52
CA GLU A 266 -32.57 -5.34 21.11
C GLU A 266 -31.58 -4.47 20.38
N LEU A 267 -30.69 -5.08 19.59
CA LEU A 267 -29.68 -4.41 18.77
C LEU A 267 -30.03 -4.51 17.30
N ASN A 268 -29.70 -3.48 16.56
CA ASN A 268 -29.82 -3.43 15.10
C ASN A 268 -28.47 -3.03 14.49
N ARG A 269 -28.22 -3.48 13.25
CA ARG A 269 -27.10 -2.97 12.46
C ARG A 269 -27.56 -1.82 11.59
N GLU A 270 -26.88 -0.68 11.69
CA GLU A 270 -27.18 0.49 10.88
C GLU A 270 -25.90 1.00 10.20
N ARG A 271 -26.04 1.36 8.94
CA ARG A 271 -24.97 2.01 8.20
C ARG A 271 -24.88 3.48 8.63
N ARG A 272 -23.84 3.83 9.36
CA ARG A 272 -23.59 5.19 9.87
C ARG A 272 -22.22 5.72 9.50
N ASP A 273 -22.09 7.03 9.47
CA ASP A 273 -20.82 7.71 9.33
C ASP A 273 -20.02 7.59 10.63
N VAL A 274 -18.97 6.78 10.60
CA VAL A 274 -18.12 6.51 11.77
C VAL A 274 -16.98 7.55 11.93
N LEU A 275 -16.80 8.43 10.96
CA LEU A 275 -15.82 9.51 11.06
C LEU A 275 -16.21 10.53 12.15
N VAL A 276 -17.51 10.67 12.40
CA VAL A 276 -18.06 11.52 13.48
C VAL A 276 -17.89 10.85 14.85
N VAL A 277 -17.83 9.52 14.87
CA VAL A 277 -17.67 8.72 16.11
C VAL A 277 -16.19 8.61 16.41
N ARG A 278 -15.72 9.40 17.38
CA ARG A 278 -14.29 9.46 17.73
C ARG A 278 -13.81 8.29 18.59
N GLU A 279 -14.73 7.52 19.14
CA GLU A 279 -14.45 6.44 20.07
C GLU A 279 -14.50 5.08 19.37
N PRO A 280 -13.75 4.09 19.88
CA PRO A 280 -13.78 2.74 19.35
C PRO A 280 -15.19 2.14 19.40
N LEU A 281 -15.63 1.59 18.27
CA LEU A 281 -16.88 0.86 18.17
C LEU A 281 -16.81 -0.48 18.91
N ALA A 282 -17.92 -0.93 19.45
CA ALA A 282 -17.99 -2.21 20.10
C ALA A 282 -17.83 -3.36 19.10
N ASP A 283 -16.90 -4.26 19.41
CA ASP A 283 -16.76 -5.54 18.74
C ASP A 283 -16.87 -6.65 19.79
N PHE A 284 -17.99 -7.33 19.80
CA PHE A 284 -18.28 -8.42 20.71
C PHE A 284 -18.64 -9.73 19.98
N ALA A 285 -18.58 -9.72 18.67
CA ALA A 285 -18.92 -10.90 17.86
C ALA A 285 -17.99 -12.10 18.11
N ALA A 286 -16.73 -11.85 18.49
CA ALA A 286 -15.74 -12.89 18.79
C ALA A 286 -15.73 -13.31 20.28
N THR A 287 -16.54 -12.69 21.15
CA THR A 287 -16.49 -12.92 22.59
C THR A 287 -17.53 -13.98 22.99
N THR A 288 -17.06 -15.10 23.52
CA THR A 288 -17.92 -16.16 24.08
C THR A 288 -18.42 -15.85 25.50
N ALA A 289 -17.81 -14.88 26.19
CA ALA A 289 -18.20 -14.46 27.52
C ALA A 289 -19.41 -13.52 27.48
N VAL A 290 -20.23 -13.58 28.54
CA VAL A 290 -21.38 -12.69 28.66
C VAL A 290 -20.91 -11.25 28.87
N VAL A 291 -21.43 -10.35 28.02
CA VAL A 291 -21.10 -8.92 28.04
C VAL A 291 -22.31 -8.14 28.52
N GLU A 292 -22.07 -7.16 29.40
CA GLU A 292 -23.12 -6.27 29.93
C GLU A 292 -22.78 -4.80 29.69
N SER A 293 -23.82 -3.95 29.76
CA SER A 293 -23.64 -2.50 29.63
C SER A 293 -23.11 -1.86 30.90
N THR A 294 -22.12 -0.96 30.73
CA THR A 294 -21.54 -0.16 31.82
C THR A 294 -22.40 1.03 32.21
N GLU A 295 -23.23 1.54 31.30
CA GLU A 295 -24.08 2.72 31.47
C GLU A 295 -25.45 2.54 30.77
N SER A 296 -26.38 3.45 31.05
CA SER A 296 -27.69 3.44 30.38
C SER A 296 -27.58 4.12 29.02
N LEU A 297 -28.08 3.47 27.98
CA LEU A 297 -28.07 3.96 26.61
C LEU A 297 -29.48 4.25 26.15
N GLN A 298 -29.65 5.33 25.37
CA GLN A 298 -30.91 5.67 24.73
C GLN A 298 -31.13 4.83 23.48
N ALA A 299 -32.35 4.69 23.00
CA ALA A 299 -32.65 4.11 21.71
C ALA A 299 -31.95 4.91 20.60
N GLY A 300 -31.38 4.21 19.62
CA GLY A 300 -30.62 4.79 18.51
C GLY A 300 -29.17 5.15 18.86
N ALA A 301 -28.70 4.86 20.06
CA ALA A 301 -27.32 5.12 20.43
C ALA A 301 -26.36 4.10 19.82
N PRO A 302 -25.21 4.53 19.25
CA PRO A 302 -24.17 3.63 18.77
C PRO A 302 -23.52 2.89 19.95
N LEU A 303 -23.25 1.61 19.78
CA LEU A 303 -22.59 0.80 20.76
C LEU A 303 -21.08 1.00 20.68
N LEU A 304 -20.49 1.59 21.72
CA LEU A 304 -19.05 1.87 21.81
C LEU A 304 -18.39 0.85 22.74
N GLN A 305 -17.08 0.65 22.57
CA GLN A 305 -16.32 -0.29 23.39
C GLN A 305 -16.41 0.05 24.89
N ARG A 306 -16.42 1.34 25.26
CA ARG A 306 -16.57 1.80 26.67
C ARG A 306 -17.90 1.43 27.30
N HIS A 307 -18.97 1.28 26.48
CA HIS A 307 -20.30 0.91 26.97
C HIS A 307 -20.39 -0.54 27.39
N LEU A 308 -19.38 -1.34 27.09
CA LEU A 308 -19.36 -2.78 27.30
C LEU A 308 -18.32 -3.20 28.31
N ARG A 309 -18.66 -4.16 29.14
CA ARG A 309 -17.72 -4.91 29.98
C ARG A 309 -18.13 -6.38 30.05
N LEU A 310 -17.17 -7.23 30.36
CA LEU A 310 -17.48 -8.62 30.67
C LEU A 310 -18.29 -8.66 31.96
N GLN A 311 -19.36 -9.46 31.98
CA GLN A 311 -20.19 -9.63 33.16
C GLN A 311 -19.35 -10.26 34.28
N PRO A 312 -19.33 -9.67 35.48
CA PRO A 312 -18.65 -10.26 36.62
C PRO A 312 -19.34 -11.56 37.05
N VAL A 313 -18.58 -12.65 37.09
CA VAL A 313 -19.04 -13.95 37.62
C VAL A 313 -18.73 -14.10 39.10
N MET A 314 -17.74 -13.35 39.60
CA MET A 314 -17.41 -13.24 41.03
C MET A 314 -17.73 -11.86 41.52
N ARG A 315 -18.30 -11.76 42.73
CA ARG A 315 -18.66 -10.50 43.39
C ARG A 315 -17.84 -10.26 44.65
N ARG A 316 -17.59 -9.02 44.94
CA ARG A 316 -16.93 -8.61 46.18
C ARG A 316 -17.66 -9.19 47.41
N GLY A 317 -16.89 -9.75 48.35
CA GLY A 317 -17.37 -10.41 49.56
C GLY A 317 -17.76 -11.87 49.41
N GLN A 318 -17.71 -12.39 48.19
CA GLN A 318 -17.95 -13.81 47.91
C GLN A 318 -16.76 -14.66 48.35
N SER A 319 -17.02 -15.89 48.83
CA SER A 319 -16.00 -16.90 49.07
C SER A 319 -15.71 -17.68 47.82
N ALA A 320 -14.44 -17.84 47.49
CA ALA A 320 -13.96 -18.58 46.31
C ALA A 320 -12.81 -19.52 46.69
N ASP A 321 -12.57 -20.51 45.83
CA ASP A 321 -11.44 -21.44 45.93
C ASP A 321 -10.26 -20.90 45.14
N ALA A 322 -9.21 -20.48 45.83
CA ALA A 322 -7.96 -20.07 45.21
C ALA A 322 -7.08 -21.29 44.96
N ILE A 323 -6.77 -21.52 43.70
CA ILE A 323 -5.90 -22.64 43.26
C ILE A 323 -4.53 -22.07 42.90
N LEU A 324 -3.50 -22.56 43.58
CA LEU A 324 -2.11 -22.34 43.22
C LEU A 324 -1.59 -23.63 42.56
N GLN A 325 -1.12 -23.51 41.34
CA GLN A 325 -0.53 -24.63 40.61
C GLN A 325 0.98 -24.33 40.36
N ASP A 326 1.84 -25.19 40.87
CA ASP A 326 3.27 -25.15 40.64
C ASP A 326 3.76 -26.55 40.20
N GLY A 327 3.97 -26.67 38.88
CA GLY A 327 4.28 -27.95 38.26
C GLY A 327 3.23 -29.02 38.53
N VAL A 328 3.59 -30.11 39.24
CA VAL A 328 2.68 -31.21 39.63
C VAL A 328 1.94 -30.97 40.94
N MET A 329 2.30 -29.93 41.68
CA MET A 329 1.66 -29.57 42.95
C MET A 329 0.50 -28.63 42.74
N SER A 330 -0.67 -28.95 43.29
CA SER A 330 -1.86 -28.11 43.32
C SER A 330 -2.28 -27.88 44.78
N LEU A 331 -2.35 -26.61 45.14
CA LEU A 331 -2.82 -26.19 46.49
C LEU A 331 -4.15 -25.42 46.31
N SER A 332 -5.16 -25.81 47.08
CA SER A 332 -6.43 -25.10 47.11
C SER A 332 -6.66 -24.44 48.50
N LEU A 333 -7.11 -23.21 48.48
CA LEU A 333 -7.38 -22.42 49.69
C LEU A 333 -8.68 -21.59 49.53
N LYS A 334 -9.54 -21.56 50.56
CA LYS A 334 -10.69 -20.68 50.53
C LYS A 334 -10.24 -19.24 50.78
N VAL A 335 -10.72 -18.34 49.92
CA VAL A 335 -10.38 -16.91 49.96
C VAL A 335 -11.64 -16.06 49.85
N GLU A 336 -11.56 -14.83 50.33
CA GLU A 336 -12.57 -13.80 50.15
C GLU A 336 -12.22 -12.93 48.94
N VAL A 337 -13.18 -12.73 48.07
CA VAL A 337 -13.06 -11.86 46.88
C VAL A 337 -13.19 -10.41 47.30
N LEU A 338 -12.22 -9.57 46.99
CA LEU A 338 -12.22 -8.16 47.35
C LEU A 338 -12.78 -7.20 46.31
N GLU A 339 -12.89 -7.68 45.05
CA GLU A 339 -13.39 -6.89 43.93
C GLU A 339 -14.11 -7.79 42.91
N ASP A 340 -15.10 -7.22 42.20
CA ASP A 340 -15.86 -7.95 41.21
C ASP A 340 -14.93 -8.41 40.07
N GLY A 341 -15.14 -9.61 39.57
CA GLY A 341 -14.26 -10.20 38.53
C GLY A 341 -15.02 -10.98 37.46
N ALA A 342 -14.69 -10.68 36.21
CA ALA A 342 -15.11 -11.45 35.07
C ALA A 342 -14.13 -12.60 34.74
N PRO A 343 -14.55 -13.64 34.01
CA PRO A 343 -13.67 -14.72 33.61
C PRO A 343 -12.41 -14.19 32.89
N GLY A 344 -11.25 -14.68 33.33
CA GLY A 344 -9.95 -14.24 32.80
C GLY A 344 -9.38 -12.96 33.41
N GLN A 345 -10.13 -12.20 34.19
CA GLN A 345 -9.69 -10.98 34.86
C GLN A 345 -8.87 -11.29 36.11
N ILE A 346 -7.86 -10.49 36.39
CA ILE A 346 -7.07 -10.58 37.62
C ILE A 346 -7.70 -9.69 38.67
N ILE A 347 -8.07 -10.29 39.81
CA ILE A 347 -8.73 -9.63 40.92
C ILE A 347 -7.91 -9.76 42.22
N ARG A 348 -8.21 -8.90 43.20
CA ARG A 348 -7.65 -9.05 44.54
C ARG A 348 -8.52 -9.98 45.37
N ILE A 349 -7.85 -10.90 46.06
CA ILE A 349 -8.45 -11.87 46.95
C ILE A 349 -7.75 -11.81 48.32
N ARG A 350 -8.40 -12.18 49.36
CA ARG A 350 -7.85 -12.17 50.73
C ARG A 350 -7.98 -13.54 51.38
N ASN A 351 -6.89 -14.01 51.94
CA ASN A 351 -6.93 -15.18 52.82
C ASN A 351 -7.60 -14.78 54.15
N PRO A 352 -8.73 -15.39 54.54
CA PRO A 352 -9.48 -15.01 55.74
C PRO A 352 -8.70 -15.28 57.05
N ILE A 353 -7.79 -16.27 57.02
CA ILE A 353 -6.99 -16.67 58.21
C ILE A 353 -5.77 -15.74 58.38
N SER A 354 -4.93 -15.60 57.36
CA SER A 354 -3.71 -14.78 57.43
C SER A 354 -3.93 -13.30 57.13
N ARG A 355 -5.10 -12.92 56.63
CA ARG A 355 -5.48 -11.59 56.13
C ARG A 355 -4.59 -11.02 55.05
N ARG A 356 -3.73 -11.85 54.46
CA ARG A 356 -2.87 -11.44 53.33
C ARG A 356 -3.69 -11.32 52.07
N GLU A 357 -3.43 -10.26 51.30
CA GLU A 357 -4.01 -10.05 49.98
C GLU A 357 -3.11 -10.69 48.94
N LEU A 358 -3.76 -11.33 47.95
CA LEU A 358 -3.15 -11.98 46.80
C LEU A 358 -3.86 -11.51 45.53
N ARG A 359 -3.22 -11.70 44.40
CA ARG A 359 -3.85 -11.52 43.09
C ARG A 359 -4.13 -12.87 42.47
N GLY A 360 -5.30 -13.00 41.86
CA GLY A 360 -5.65 -14.24 41.18
C GLY A 360 -6.51 -13.99 39.94
N LYS A 361 -6.33 -14.82 38.94
CA LYS A 361 -7.10 -14.80 37.69
C LYS A 361 -8.38 -15.60 37.88
N VAL A 362 -9.53 -14.96 37.64
CA VAL A 362 -10.84 -15.60 37.71
C VAL A 362 -10.96 -16.67 36.64
N GLN A 363 -11.28 -17.90 37.01
CA GLN A 363 -11.57 -18.97 36.07
C GLN A 363 -13.06 -19.15 35.83
N ASN A 364 -13.82 -19.21 36.90
CA ASN A 364 -15.27 -19.38 36.86
C ASN A 364 -15.89 -18.71 38.12
N GLU A 365 -17.17 -18.96 38.39
CA GLU A 365 -17.92 -18.37 39.49
C GLU A 365 -17.38 -18.71 40.89
N THR A 366 -16.62 -19.77 41.05
CA THR A 366 -16.14 -20.28 42.34
C THR A 366 -14.64 -20.39 42.45
N THR A 367 -13.90 -20.32 41.33
CA THR A 367 -12.48 -20.67 41.29
C THR A 367 -11.62 -19.51 40.79
N VAL A 368 -10.53 -19.23 41.52
CA VAL A 368 -9.51 -18.22 41.15
C VAL A 368 -8.16 -18.90 41.12
N MET A 369 -7.40 -18.73 40.02
CA MET A 369 -6.02 -19.17 39.93
C MET A 369 -5.09 -18.07 40.47
N VAL A 370 -4.27 -18.39 41.45
CA VAL A 370 -3.34 -17.44 42.06
C VAL A 370 -2.21 -17.14 41.08
N CYS A 371 -1.91 -15.85 40.90
CA CYS A 371 -0.75 -15.37 40.12
C CYS A 371 0.39 -15.09 41.14
N LEU A 372 1.47 -15.81 41.03
CA LEU A 372 2.72 -15.57 41.83
C LEU A 372 3.53 -14.44 41.21
#